data_c4a72513ffe5a594cd7f2cda7c9f594d
#
_entry.id   c4a72513ffe5a594cd7f2cda7c9f594d
#
_cell.length_a   1.000
_cell.length_b   1.000
_cell.length_c   1.000
_cell.angle_alpha   90.00
_cell.angle_beta   90.00
_cell.angle_gamma   90.00
#
_symmetry.space_group_name_H-M   'P 1'
#
loop_
_entity.id
_entity.type
_entity.pdbx_description
1 polymer ?
#
loop_
_entity_poly.entity_id
_entity_poly.type
_entity_poly.pdbx_seq_one_letter_code
_entity_poly.pdbx_strand_id
1 'polypeptide(L)'
;MDSFKTLQEHKETIRLFMEYGVPGEFAEPAAALLDKFEADIIGLNLFHNFYSCLPEGTEDAIEKLLLLARKQGVFLLCASSFSGTNYLYLVNNEGAVLLGTLAEGLPDRKLLDFFGFKDNESFLALGKDLSCIEEYEISPADRSLCPACQAAVGEYHILGCPVEICPWCNGQLTRCNCRFTRLDVENFDRESQIEKLQERLDTEGRLPFAKEHSPGYPSDVLSDEGDETGVRRQESGDRSKKNF
;
A
#
# COMPACT_ATOMS: atom_id res chain seq x y z
N MET A 1 7.78 -14.93 -7.66
CA MET A 1 7.36 -15.14 -9.06
C MET A 1 5.83 -15.16 -9.21
N ASP A 2 5.08 -15.42 -8.14
CA ASP A 2 3.61 -15.52 -8.23
C ASP A 2 2.87 -14.17 -8.19
N SER A 3 3.43 -13.13 -7.54
CA SER A 3 2.76 -11.83 -7.40
C SER A 3 2.57 -11.08 -8.73
N PHE A 4 3.55 -11.10 -9.62
CA PHE A 4 3.45 -10.44 -10.93
C PHE A 4 2.43 -11.11 -11.85
N LYS A 5 2.37 -12.43 -11.82
CA LYS A 5 1.36 -13.21 -12.55
C LYS A 5 -0.05 -12.89 -12.08
N THR A 6 -0.23 -12.71 -10.78
CA THR A 6 -1.52 -12.32 -10.18
C THR A 6 -1.96 -10.92 -10.59
N LEU A 7 -1.04 -9.94 -10.68
CA LEU A 7 -1.35 -8.59 -11.16
C LEU A 7 -1.75 -8.58 -12.64
N GLN A 8 -1.06 -9.37 -13.47
CA GLN A 8 -1.40 -9.50 -14.89
C GLN A 8 -2.80 -10.12 -15.09
N GLU A 9 -3.11 -11.20 -14.38
CA GLU A 9 -4.44 -11.83 -14.38
C GLU A 9 -5.53 -10.85 -13.92
N HIS A 10 -5.22 -10.03 -12.90
CA HIS A 10 -6.12 -8.99 -12.41
C HIS A 10 -6.39 -7.92 -13.49
N LYS A 11 -5.33 -7.41 -14.13
CA LYS A 11 -5.43 -6.45 -15.24
C LYS A 11 -6.27 -7.00 -16.40
N GLU A 12 -6.06 -8.26 -16.78
CA GLU A 12 -6.85 -8.91 -17.85
C GLU A 12 -8.34 -8.99 -17.49
N THR A 13 -8.65 -9.30 -16.25
CA THR A 13 -10.04 -9.30 -15.76
C THR A 13 -10.67 -7.90 -15.85
N ILE A 14 -9.93 -6.85 -15.49
CA ILE A 14 -10.40 -5.46 -15.61
C ILE A 14 -10.68 -5.13 -17.07
N ARG A 15 -9.80 -5.52 -18.00
CA ARG A 15 -10.00 -5.29 -19.44
C ARG A 15 -11.28 -5.91 -19.96
N LEU A 16 -11.63 -7.12 -19.49
CA LEU A 16 -12.90 -7.76 -19.85
C LEU A 16 -14.12 -6.93 -19.40
N PHE A 17 -14.09 -6.36 -18.18
CA PHE A 17 -15.16 -5.46 -17.75
C PHE A 17 -15.22 -4.18 -18.58
N MET A 18 -14.06 -3.63 -18.96
CA MET A 18 -13.97 -2.42 -19.79
C MET A 18 -14.57 -2.62 -21.18
N GLU A 19 -14.51 -3.81 -21.77
CA GLU A 19 -15.12 -4.11 -23.08
C GLU A 19 -16.63 -3.85 -23.10
N TYR A 20 -17.29 -3.94 -21.93
CA TYR A 20 -18.74 -3.77 -21.80
C TYR A 20 -19.14 -2.44 -21.16
N GLY A 21 -18.24 -1.80 -20.41
CA GLY A 21 -18.55 -0.64 -19.61
C GLY A 21 -17.95 0.67 -20.09
N VAL A 22 -17.01 0.64 -21.06
CA VAL A 22 -16.32 1.84 -21.54
C VAL A 22 -16.90 2.29 -22.89
N PRO A 23 -17.36 3.56 -23.03
CA PRO A 23 -17.76 4.11 -24.32
C PRO A 23 -16.62 4.00 -25.33
N GLY A 24 -16.95 3.63 -26.60
CA GLY A 24 -15.94 3.40 -27.62
C GLY A 24 -14.98 4.57 -27.86
N GLU A 25 -15.45 5.80 -27.69
CA GLU A 25 -14.65 7.02 -27.81
C GLU A 25 -13.59 7.18 -26.71
N PHE A 26 -13.78 6.55 -25.56
CA PHE A 26 -12.85 6.57 -24.41
C PHE A 26 -12.08 5.25 -24.23
N ALA A 27 -12.27 4.28 -25.13
CA ALA A 27 -11.64 2.95 -25.00
C ALA A 27 -10.10 3.04 -25.01
N GLU A 28 -9.52 3.82 -25.92
CA GLU A 28 -8.06 3.96 -26.01
C GLU A 28 -7.46 4.70 -24.80
N PRO A 29 -7.94 5.90 -24.39
CA PRO A 29 -7.39 6.58 -23.23
C PRO A 29 -7.62 5.81 -21.91
N ALA A 30 -8.76 5.12 -21.74
CA ALA A 30 -8.99 4.31 -20.55
C ALA A 30 -8.06 3.08 -20.49
N ALA A 31 -7.80 2.42 -21.63
CA ALA A 31 -6.83 1.33 -21.68
C ALA A 31 -5.40 1.81 -21.39
N ALA A 32 -5.00 2.95 -21.94
CA ALA A 32 -3.69 3.55 -21.67
C ALA A 32 -3.52 3.92 -20.17
N LEU A 33 -4.59 4.42 -19.54
CA LEU A 33 -4.57 4.69 -18.11
C LEU A 33 -4.42 3.40 -17.29
N LEU A 34 -5.17 2.34 -17.61
CA LEU A 34 -5.01 1.04 -16.94
C LEU A 34 -3.59 0.48 -17.11
N ASP A 35 -2.99 0.64 -18.29
CA ASP A 35 -1.62 0.17 -18.56
C ASP A 35 -0.58 0.91 -17.71
N LYS A 36 -0.79 2.20 -17.43
CA LYS A 36 0.05 2.97 -16.49
C LYS A 36 0.10 2.32 -15.11
N PHE A 37 -0.98 1.65 -14.67
CA PHE A 37 -1.10 1.04 -13.33
C PHE A 37 -0.87 -0.48 -13.31
N GLU A 38 -0.32 -1.10 -14.34
CA GLU A 38 -0.18 -2.56 -14.45
C GLU A 38 0.62 -3.24 -13.33
N ALA A 39 1.53 -2.50 -12.68
CA ALA A 39 2.34 -2.97 -11.56
C ALA A 39 1.85 -2.48 -10.19
N ASP A 40 0.73 -1.76 -10.14
CA ASP A 40 0.21 -1.15 -8.91
C ASP A 40 -1.10 -1.78 -8.46
N ILE A 41 -1.06 -2.53 -7.36
CA ILE A 41 -2.23 -3.22 -6.82
C ILE A 41 -3.32 -2.23 -6.35
N ILE A 42 -2.95 -1.02 -5.90
CA ILE A 42 -3.91 -0.01 -5.43
C ILE A 42 -4.74 0.50 -6.60
N GLY A 43 -4.08 0.93 -7.68
CA GLY A 43 -4.79 1.33 -8.90
C GLY A 43 -5.63 0.20 -9.49
N LEU A 44 -5.06 -1.01 -9.61
CA LEU A 44 -5.79 -2.17 -10.14
C LEU A 44 -7.03 -2.52 -9.31
N ASN A 45 -6.95 -2.47 -7.98
CA ASN A 45 -8.11 -2.72 -7.12
C ASN A 45 -9.21 -1.69 -7.34
N LEU A 46 -8.84 -0.40 -7.51
CA LEU A 46 -9.82 0.64 -7.81
C LEU A 46 -10.47 0.42 -9.18
N PHE A 47 -9.69 0.19 -10.25
CA PHE A 47 -10.23 -0.07 -11.58
C PHE A 47 -11.13 -1.29 -11.60
N HIS A 48 -10.73 -2.37 -10.92
CA HIS A 48 -11.55 -3.57 -10.81
C HIS A 48 -12.91 -3.27 -10.18
N ASN A 49 -12.93 -2.57 -9.03
CA ASN A 49 -14.17 -2.22 -8.35
C ASN A 49 -15.04 -1.30 -9.24
N PHE A 50 -14.46 -0.27 -9.84
CA PHE A 50 -15.18 0.66 -10.70
C PHE A 50 -15.87 -0.05 -11.85
N TYR A 51 -15.13 -0.78 -12.70
CA TYR A 51 -15.69 -1.40 -13.89
C TYR A 51 -16.58 -2.62 -13.60
N SER A 52 -16.32 -3.36 -12.52
CA SER A 52 -17.17 -4.48 -12.13
C SER A 52 -18.49 -4.07 -11.49
N CYS A 53 -18.58 -2.84 -10.95
CA CYS A 53 -19.76 -2.31 -10.25
C CYS A 53 -20.56 -1.31 -11.08
N LEU A 54 -20.19 -1.05 -12.35
CA LEU A 54 -21.01 -0.21 -13.22
C LEU A 54 -22.40 -0.82 -13.38
N PRO A 55 -23.48 -0.02 -13.21
CA PRO A 55 -24.82 -0.51 -13.41
C PRO A 55 -25.04 -1.00 -14.85
N GLU A 56 -25.84 -2.03 -15.02
CA GLU A 56 -26.16 -2.57 -16.35
C GLU A 56 -26.72 -1.47 -17.27
N GLY A 57 -26.13 -1.34 -18.46
CA GLY A 57 -26.48 -0.30 -19.43
C GLY A 57 -25.91 1.10 -19.13
N THR A 58 -25.05 1.21 -18.12
CA THR A 58 -24.28 2.45 -17.87
C THR A 58 -22.90 2.28 -18.44
N GLU A 59 -22.47 3.24 -19.25
CA GLU A 59 -21.11 3.32 -19.79
C GLU A 59 -20.41 4.53 -19.18
N ASP A 60 -19.23 4.33 -18.59
CA ASP A 60 -18.35 5.39 -18.09
C ASP A 60 -16.89 4.90 -18.10
N ALA A 61 -15.96 5.83 -18.04
CA ALA A 61 -14.55 5.49 -17.99
C ALA A 61 -13.78 6.45 -17.07
N ILE A 62 -12.82 5.92 -16.34
CA ILE A 62 -11.93 6.75 -15.50
C ILE A 62 -10.97 7.52 -16.41
N GLU A 63 -10.92 8.83 -16.23
CA GLU A 63 -10.00 9.74 -16.89
C GLU A 63 -8.68 9.87 -16.12
N LYS A 64 -8.76 9.97 -14.78
CA LYS A 64 -7.60 10.11 -13.89
C LYS A 64 -7.92 9.70 -12.46
N LEU A 65 -6.86 9.38 -11.73
CA LEU A 65 -6.91 9.11 -10.28
C LEU A 65 -6.21 10.25 -9.53
N LEU A 66 -6.87 10.77 -8.48
CA LEU A 66 -6.34 11.83 -7.64
C LEU A 66 -6.13 11.29 -6.21
N LEU A 67 -5.01 11.63 -5.59
CA LEU A 67 -4.70 11.25 -4.21
C LEU A 67 -5.22 12.33 -3.25
N LEU A 68 -6.29 12.03 -2.52
CA LEU A 68 -6.85 12.95 -1.52
C LEU A 68 -6.16 12.81 -0.16
N ALA A 69 -5.89 11.59 0.27
CA ALA A 69 -5.16 11.30 1.49
C ALA A 69 -4.60 9.87 1.48
N ARG A 70 -3.55 9.65 2.30
CA ARG A 70 -2.99 8.32 2.56
C ARG A 70 -2.59 8.20 4.02
N LYS A 71 -2.90 7.08 4.63
CA LYS A 71 -2.47 6.75 5.99
C LYS A 71 -2.46 5.24 6.22
N GLN A 72 -1.38 4.72 6.79
CA GLN A 72 -1.25 3.31 7.19
C GLN A 72 -1.54 2.32 6.05
N GLY A 73 -1.13 2.64 4.82
CA GLY A 73 -1.38 1.81 3.65
C GLY A 73 -2.82 1.82 3.13
N VAL A 74 -3.67 2.69 3.66
CA VAL A 74 -5.01 2.97 3.16
C VAL A 74 -4.99 4.28 2.38
N PHE A 75 -5.54 4.25 1.18
CA PHE A 75 -5.59 5.37 0.25
C PHE A 75 -7.02 5.86 0.10
N LEU A 76 -7.21 7.15 0.23
CA LEU A 76 -8.44 7.83 -0.17
C LEU A 76 -8.20 8.43 -1.55
N LEU A 77 -8.77 7.82 -2.57
CA LEU A 77 -8.60 8.21 -3.96
C LEU A 77 -9.90 8.79 -4.51
N CYS A 78 -9.76 9.75 -5.42
CA CYS A 78 -10.86 10.23 -6.24
C CYS A 78 -10.63 9.76 -7.68
N ALA A 79 -11.55 8.95 -8.21
CA ALA A 79 -11.59 8.58 -9.60
C ALA A 79 -12.46 9.60 -10.36
N SER A 80 -11.82 10.48 -11.14
CA SER A 80 -12.51 11.37 -12.06
C SER A 80 -12.83 10.62 -13.34
N SER A 81 -14.09 10.63 -13.77
CA SER A 81 -14.51 9.97 -14.99
C SER A 81 -14.74 10.95 -16.14
N PHE A 82 -14.76 10.44 -17.36
CA PHE A 82 -15.05 11.23 -18.55
C PHE A 82 -16.48 11.80 -18.56
N SER A 83 -17.41 11.20 -17.80
CA SER A 83 -18.74 11.79 -17.58
C SER A 83 -18.73 13.04 -16.70
N GLY A 84 -17.58 13.38 -16.09
CA GLY A 84 -17.43 14.49 -15.15
C GLY A 84 -17.79 14.15 -13.72
N THR A 85 -18.09 12.89 -13.43
CA THR A 85 -18.37 12.43 -12.07
C THR A 85 -17.06 12.12 -11.34
N ASN A 86 -16.97 12.52 -10.07
CA ASN A 86 -15.82 12.29 -9.21
C ASN A 86 -16.19 11.32 -8.11
N TYR A 87 -15.77 10.06 -8.24
CA TYR A 87 -16.08 8.97 -7.33
C TYR A 87 -15.03 8.87 -6.22
N LEU A 88 -15.45 8.73 -4.97
CA LEU A 88 -14.57 8.51 -3.82
C LEU A 88 -14.39 7.03 -3.53
N TYR A 89 -13.13 6.64 -3.42
CA TYR A 89 -12.73 5.27 -3.11
C TYR A 89 -11.82 5.20 -1.90
N LEU A 90 -12.11 4.25 -1.01
CA LEU A 90 -11.17 3.76 -0.02
C LEU A 90 -10.48 2.53 -0.58
N VAL A 91 -9.15 2.56 -0.69
CA VAL A 91 -8.38 1.51 -1.35
C VAL A 91 -7.22 1.05 -0.48
N ASN A 92 -6.97 -0.24 -0.44
CA ASN A 92 -5.78 -0.84 0.12
C ASN A 92 -5.29 -2.01 -0.76
N ASN A 93 -4.29 -2.75 -0.30
CA ASN A 93 -3.76 -3.91 -1.03
C ASN A 93 -4.74 -5.10 -1.13
N GLU A 94 -5.81 -5.13 -0.36
CA GLU A 94 -6.82 -6.19 -0.38
C GLU A 94 -7.98 -5.91 -1.32
N GLY A 95 -8.27 -4.61 -1.58
CA GLY A 95 -9.37 -4.23 -2.47
C GLY A 95 -9.70 -2.74 -2.41
N ALA A 96 -10.82 -2.40 -3.03
CA ALA A 96 -11.37 -1.05 -3.08
C ALA A 96 -12.85 -1.05 -2.68
N VAL A 97 -13.27 0.03 -2.03
CA VAL A 97 -14.68 0.27 -1.63
C VAL A 97 -15.11 1.64 -2.12
N LEU A 98 -16.18 1.69 -2.90
CA LEU A 98 -16.83 2.95 -3.29
C LEU A 98 -17.51 3.58 -2.07
N LEU A 99 -17.16 4.82 -1.75
CA LEU A 99 -17.76 5.60 -0.65
C LEU A 99 -18.92 6.48 -1.10
N GLY A 100 -18.99 6.83 -2.38
CA GLY A 100 -19.95 7.76 -2.97
C GLY A 100 -19.26 8.71 -3.93
N THR A 101 -19.78 9.92 -4.07
CA THR A 101 -19.18 10.97 -4.90
C THR A 101 -18.47 12.02 -4.05
N LEU A 102 -17.49 12.70 -4.63
CA LEU A 102 -16.77 13.77 -3.95
C LEU A 102 -17.72 14.90 -3.50
N ALA A 103 -18.80 15.15 -4.26
CA ALA A 103 -19.81 16.16 -3.94
C ALA A 103 -20.63 15.83 -2.69
N GLU A 104 -20.78 14.54 -2.36
CA GLU A 104 -21.46 14.06 -1.15
C GLU A 104 -20.56 14.11 0.09
N GLY A 105 -19.23 14.13 -0.13
CA GLY A 105 -18.24 14.12 0.93
C GLY A 105 -18.02 12.73 1.53
N LEU A 106 -17.35 12.68 2.69
CA LEU A 106 -17.10 11.43 3.38
C LEU A 106 -18.29 11.05 4.28
N PRO A 107 -18.83 9.83 4.13
CA PRO A 107 -20.06 9.42 4.82
C PRO A 107 -19.86 9.15 6.32
N ASP A 108 -18.63 8.86 6.76
CA ASP A 108 -18.33 8.44 8.13
C ASP A 108 -17.35 9.40 8.83
N ARG A 109 -17.73 9.86 10.02
CA ARG A 109 -16.87 10.65 10.89
C ARG A 109 -15.57 9.95 11.22
N LYS A 110 -15.56 8.64 11.36
CA LYS A 110 -14.35 7.85 11.63
C LYS A 110 -13.33 7.96 10.50
N LEU A 111 -13.78 8.03 9.24
CA LEU A 111 -12.87 8.24 8.10
C LEU A 111 -12.26 9.63 8.10
N LEU A 112 -13.05 10.67 8.44
CA LEU A 112 -12.52 12.02 8.59
C LEU A 112 -11.41 12.05 9.66
N ASP A 113 -11.68 11.50 10.83
CA ASP A 113 -10.73 11.46 11.96
C ASP A 113 -9.50 10.60 11.59
N PHE A 114 -9.68 9.48 10.88
CA PHE A 114 -8.59 8.62 10.44
C PHE A 114 -7.62 9.37 9.53
N PHE A 115 -8.12 10.07 8.52
CA PHE A 115 -7.29 10.83 7.58
C PHE A 115 -6.88 12.22 8.10
N GLY A 116 -7.37 12.63 9.28
CA GLY A 116 -7.02 13.90 9.91
C GLY A 116 -7.80 15.10 9.37
N PHE A 117 -8.94 14.89 8.72
CA PHE A 117 -9.84 15.97 8.33
C PHE A 117 -10.67 16.45 9.52
N LYS A 118 -10.74 17.76 9.68
CA LYS A 118 -11.48 18.37 10.80
C LYS A 118 -12.97 18.05 10.76
N ASP A 119 -13.56 18.19 9.58
CA ASP A 119 -14.99 18.00 9.32
C ASP A 119 -15.24 17.80 7.82
N ASN A 120 -16.47 17.43 7.47
CA ASN A 120 -16.85 17.20 6.07
C ASN A 120 -16.85 18.48 5.23
N GLU A 121 -17.03 19.65 5.84
CA GLU A 121 -16.98 20.94 5.14
C GLU A 121 -15.54 21.24 4.68
N SER A 122 -14.55 21.02 5.54
CA SER A 122 -13.14 21.15 5.17
C SER A 122 -12.70 20.13 4.13
N PHE A 123 -13.25 18.90 4.17
CA PHE A 123 -13.02 17.90 3.14
C PHE A 123 -13.63 18.32 1.79
N LEU A 124 -14.89 18.74 1.77
CA LEU A 124 -15.56 19.24 0.55
C LEU A 124 -14.89 20.47 -0.06
N ALA A 125 -14.21 21.27 0.76
CA ALA A 125 -13.44 22.41 0.26
C ALA A 125 -12.28 21.98 -0.66
N LEU A 126 -11.70 20.80 -0.48
CA LEU A 126 -10.69 20.23 -1.39
C LEU A 126 -11.26 19.98 -2.78
N GLY A 127 -12.52 19.52 -2.85
CA GLY A 127 -13.20 19.19 -4.11
C GLY A 127 -13.57 20.39 -4.97
N LYS A 128 -13.42 21.63 -4.47
CA LYS A 128 -13.74 22.86 -5.24
C LYS A 128 -12.75 23.13 -6.36
N ASP A 129 -11.51 22.69 -6.20
CA ASP A 129 -10.47 22.86 -7.22
C ASP A 129 -9.62 21.59 -7.31
N LEU A 130 -10.05 20.67 -8.17
CA LEU A 130 -9.36 19.41 -8.41
C LEU A 130 -7.99 19.58 -9.08
N SER A 131 -7.72 20.75 -9.68
CA SER A 131 -6.43 21.02 -10.33
C SER A 131 -5.29 21.19 -9.33
N CYS A 132 -5.63 21.47 -8.06
CA CYS A 132 -4.67 21.59 -6.97
C CYS A 132 -4.39 20.25 -6.26
N ILE A 133 -5.14 19.19 -6.61
CA ILE A 133 -4.97 17.86 -6.02
C ILE A 133 -3.97 17.09 -6.87
N GLU A 134 -3.02 16.46 -6.19
CA GLU A 134 -1.99 15.63 -6.82
C GLU A 134 -2.60 14.41 -7.52
N GLU A 135 -2.17 14.15 -8.76
CA GLU A 135 -2.52 12.88 -9.40
C GLU A 135 -1.87 11.73 -8.64
N TYR A 136 -2.63 10.65 -8.48
CA TYR A 136 -2.08 9.43 -7.90
C TYR A 136 -1.08 8.82 -8.88
N GLU A 137 0.19 8.83 -8.49
CA GLU A 137 1.28 8.25 -9.25
C GLU A 137 1.82 6.99 -8.56
N ILE A 138 2.20 6.02 -9.39
CA ILE A 138 2.91 4.83 -8.90
C ILE A 138 4.30 5.30 -8.49
N SER A 139 4.64 5.12 -7.22
CA SER A 139 6.01 5.30 -6.76
C SER A 139 6.76 3.97 -6.92
N PRO A 140 7.51 3.75 -8.02
CA PRO A 140 8.28 2.53 -8.19
C PRO A 140 9.38 2.51 -7.14
N ALA A 141 9.35 1.50 -6.27
CA ALA A 141 10.40 1.23 -5.28
C ALA A 141 10.67 2.36 -4.27
N ASP A 142 9.61 3.02 -3.77
CA ASP A 142 9.78 3.87 -2.61
C ASP A 142 10.11 3.00 -1.38
N ARG A 143 11.41 2.91 -1.07
CA ARG A 143 11.92 2.18 0.10
C ARG A 143 11.40 2.75 1.43
N SER A 144 10.68 3.86 1.40
CA SER A 144 9.99 4.42 2.56
C SER A 144 8.64 3.76 2.83
N LEU A 145 8.17 2.89 1.94
CA LEU A 145 6.91 2.17 2.06
C LEU A 145 7.11 0.69 2.37
N CYS A 146 6.21 0.14 3.18
CA CYS A 146 6.16 -1.30 3.40
C CYS A 146 5.85 -2.03 2.08
N PRO A 147 6.67 -3.01 1.66
CA PRO A 147 6.48 -3.69 0.37
C PRO A 147 5.20 -4.55 0.32
N ALA A 148 4.57 -4.84 1.47
CA ALA A 148 3.37 -5.67 1.53
C ALA A 148 2.08 -4.84 1.66
N CYS A 149 2.04 -3.84 2.55
CA CYS A 149 0.83 -3.07 2.81
C CYS A 149 0.94 -1.57 2.50
N GLN A 150 2.10 -1.12 2.03
CA GLN A 150 2.39 0.26 1.65
C GLN A 150 2.27 1.31 2.78
N ALA A 151 2.29 0.88 4.05
CA ALA A 151 2.43 1.80 5.17
C ALA A 151 3.77 2.53 5.08
N ALA A 152 3.80 3.84 5.34
CA ALA A 152 5.04 4.62 5.33
C ALA A 152 5.89 4.36 6.59
N VAL A 153 7.18 4.66 6.52
CA VAL A 153 8.06 4.61 7.69
C VAL A 153 7.48 5.49 8.80
N GLY A 154 7.35 4.92 10.00
CA GLY A 154 6.73 5.56 11.15
C GLY A 154 5.22 5.35 11.27
N GLU A 155 4.55 4.80 10.25
CA GLU A 155 3.15 4.41 10.32
C GLU A 155 2.99 2.96 10.78
N TYR A 156 1.84 2.63 11.37
CA TYR A 156 1.50 1.24 11.66
C TYR A 156 1.08 0.51 10.39
N HIS A 157 1.42 -0.78 10.32
CA HIS A 157 0.95 -1.65 9.25
C HIS A 157 -0.56 -1.85 9.28
N ILE A 158 -1.15 -2.25 8.17
CA ILE A 158 -2.48 -2.88 8.20
C ILE A 158 -2.36 -4.15 9.04
N LEU A 159 -3.34 -4.41 9.91
CA LEU A 159 -3.34 -5.61 10.74
C LEU A 159 -3.32 -6.87 9.85
N GLY A 160 -2.40 -7.77 10.16
CA GLY A 160 -2.20 -8.97 9.33
C GLY A 160 -1.12 -8.81 8.25
N CYS A 161 -0.48 -7.66 8.14
CA CYS A 161 0.66 -7.49 7.24
C CYS A 161 1.78 -8.49 7.56
N PRO A 162 2.30 -9.23 6.56
CA PRO A 162 3.35 -10.23 6.81
C PRO A 162 4.70 -9.63 7.24
N VAL A 163 4.89 -8.32 7.07
CA VAL A 163 6.10 -7.59 7.47
C VAL A 163 6.00 -7.08 8.92
N GLU A 164 4.79 -7.02 9.48
CA GLU A 164 4.57 -6.48 10.82
C GLU A 164 5.31 -7.27 11.90
N ILE A 165 6.07 -6.56 12.72
CA ILE A 165 6.84 -7.13 13.84
C ILE A 165 5.97 -7.23 15.08
N CYS A 166 5.99 -8.39 15.71
CA CYS A 166 5.31 -8.66 16.96
C CYS A 166 5.99 -7.92 18.13
N PRO A 167 5.29 -7.06 18.90
CA PRO A 167 5.89 -6.33 20.01
C PRO A 167 6.29 -7.22 21.18
N TRP A 168 5.76 -8.46 21.25
CA TRP A 168 5.99 -9.37 22.39
C TRP A 168 7.19 -10.30 22.19
N CYS A 169 7.53 -10.67 20.95
CA CYS A 169 8.61 -11.63 20.70
C CYS A 169 9.60 -11.17 19.62
N ASN A 170 9.42 -10.00 19.01
CA ASN A 170 10.18 -9.44 17.91
C ASN A 170 10.23 -10.33 16.64
N GLY A 171 9.38 -11.35 16.54
CA GLY A 171 9.16 -12.12 15.32
C GLY A 171 8.05 -11.50 14.48
N GLN A 172 7.75 -12.11 13.33
CA GLN A 172 6.61 -11.67 12.51
C GLN A 172 5.29 -11.92 13.22
N LEU A 173 4.44 -10.88 13.34
CA LEU A 173 3.15 -10.97 14.07
C LEU A 173 2.23 -12.03 13.47
N THR A 174 2.24 -12.19 12.16
CA THR A 174 1.40 -13.19 11.46
C THR A 174 1.87 -14.62 11.64
N ARG A 175 3.13 -14.86 12.01
CA ARG A 175 3.73 -16.20 12.14
C ARG A 175 3.91 -16.65 13.60
N CYS A 176 3.92 -15.72 14.54
CA CYS A 176 4.08 -16.09 15.96
C CYS A 176 2.73 -16.44 16.61
N ASN A 177 2.81 -17.16 17.74
CA ASN A 177 1.63 -17.54 18.52
C ASN A 177 1.24 -16.50 19.58
N CYS A 178 2.00 -15.40 19.74
CA CYS A 178 1.76 -14.42 20.78
C CYS A 178 0.35 -13.84 20.72
N ARG A 179 -0.18 -13.57 19.53
CA ARG A 179 -1.53 -13.04 19.31
C ARG A 179 -2.61 -13.96 19.87
N PHE A 180 -2.46 -15.29 19.76
CA PHE A 180 -3.38 -16.28 20.31
C PHE A 180 -3.24 -16.39 21.83
N THR A 181 -2.00 -16.51 22.31
CA THR A 181 -1.70 -16.60 23.74
C THR A 181 -2.16 -15.39 24.53
N ARG A 182 -2.00 -14.18 23.95
CA ARG A 182 -2.38 -12.92 24.61
C ARG A 182 -3.89 -12.72 24.71
N LEU A 183 -4.66 -13.30 23.81
CA LEU A 183 -6.12 -13.22 23.80
C LEU A 183 -6.79 -14.47 24.42
N ASP A 184 -6.00 -15.48 24.79
CA ASP A 184 -6.49 -16.78 25.27
C ASP A 184 -7.48 -17.41 24.28
N VAL A 185 -7.07 -17.47 22.98
CA VAL A 185 -7.85 -18.05 21.90
C VAL A 185 -6.98 -19.02 21.09
N GLU A 186 -7.59 -20.02 20.49
CA GLU A 186 -6.89 -20.97 19.62
C GLU A 186 -6.83 -20.46 18.16
N ASN A 187 -7.83 -19.70 17.75
CA ASN A 187 -7.93 -19.11 16.41
C ASN A 187 -8.76 -17.81 16.45
N PHE A 188 -8.78 -17.08 15.32
CA PHE A 188 -9.65 -15.93 15.12
C PHE A 188 -10.85 -16.34 14.27
N ASP A 189 -11.99 -16.55 14.92
CA ASP A 189 -13.26 -16.93 14.28
C ASP A 189 -14.33 -15.82 14.38
N ARG A 190 -14.03 -14.71 15.06
CA ARG A 190 -14.95 -13.58 15.29
C ARG A 190 -14.24 -12.25 15.10
N GLU A 191 -14.92 -11.32 14.49
CA GLU A 191 -14.47 -9.94 14.31
C GLU A 191 -14.09 -9.27 15.64
N SER A 192 -14.86 -9.50 16.70
CA SER A 192 -14.56 -8.97 18.04
C SER A 192 -13.23 -9.42 18.62
N GLN A 193 -12.66 -10.54 18.17
CA GLN A 193 -11.33 -10.98 18.58
C GLN A 193 -10.23 -10.21 17.84
N ILE A 194 -10.49 -9.84 16.59
CA ILE A 194 -9.61 -9.00 15.79
C ILE A 194 -9.57 -7.59 16.38
N GLU A 195 -10.73 -7.03 16.77
CA GLU A 195 -10.81 -5.74 17.44
C GLU A 195 -10.01 -5.74 18.77
N LYS A 196 -10.17 -6.79 19.58
CA LYS A 196 -9.40 -6.95 20.83
C LYS A 196 -7.90 -7.10 20.60
N LEU A 197 -7.48 -7.75 19.48
CA LEU A 197 -6.07 -7.84 19.12
C LEU A 197 -5.54 -6.45 18.79
N GLN A 198 -6.30 -5.68 18.00
CA GLN A 198 -5.95 -4.31 17.65
C GLN A 198 -5.77 -3.44 18.91
N GLU A 199 -6.75 -3.45 19.81
CA GLU A 199 -6.73 -2.74 21.08
C GLU A 199 -5.51 -3.09 21.93
N ARG A 200 -5.17 -4.39 21.99
CA ARG A 200 -3.99 -4.86 22.72
C ARG A 200 -2.68 -4.40 22.10
N LEU A 201 -2.57 -4.48 20.79
CA LEU A 201 -1.40 -4.00 20.07
C LEU A 201 -1.20 -2.50 20.31
N ASP A 202 -2.26 -1.72 20.24
CA ASP A 202 -2.22 -0.27 20.44
C ASP A 202 -1.85 0.11 21.89
N THR A 203 -2.27 -0.71 22.87
CA THR A 203 -1.99 -0.47 24.30
C THR A 203 -0.62 -0.98 24.74
N GLU A 204 -0.17 -2.12 24.23
CA GLU A 204 1.07 -2.80 24.64
C GLU A 204 2.30 -2.41 23.79
N GLY A 205 2.15 -1.45 22.86
CA GLY A 205 3.26 -0.86 22.11
C GLY A 205 3.47 -1.47 20.73
N ARG A 206 2.44 -1.41 19.87
CA ARG A 206 2.55 -1.74 18.46
C ARG A 206 3.73 -1.04 17.81
N LEU A 207 4.52 -1.77 17.00
CA LEU A 207 5.71 -1.23 16.36
C LEU A 207 5.34 -0.63 15.00
N PRO A 208 5.70 0.64 14.72
CA PRO A 208 5.53 1.23 13.40
C PRO A 208 6.48 0.58 12.40
N PHE A 209 6.17 0.70 11.11
CA PHE A 209 7.06 0.25 10.05
C PHE A 209 8.39 1.00 10.08
N ALA A 210 9.49 0.25 10.01
CA ALA A 210 10.84 0.76 9.82
C ALA A 210 11.51 0.01 8.67
N LYS A 211 12.43 0.65 7.97
CA LYS A 211 13.10 0.07 6.77
C LYS A 211 13.80 -1.25 7.08
N GLU A 212 14.33 -1.37 8.28
CA GLU A 212 15.04 -2.55 8.78
C GLU A 212 14.10 -3.77 8.94
N HIS A 213 12.80 -3.55 9.00
CA HIS A 213 11.79 -4.63 9.07
C HIS A 213 11.53 -5.28 7.71
N SER A 214 11.90 -4.64 6.61
CA SER A 214 11.78 -5.25 5.28
C SER A 214 12.77 -6.40 5.13
N PRO A 215 12.35 -7.57 4.62
CA PRO A 215 13.29 -8.61 4.27
C PRO A 215 14.25 -8.06 3.21
N GLY A 216 15.54 -7.96 3.54
CA GLY A 216 16.57 -7.50 2.62
C GLY A 216 16.58 -8.39 1.37
N TYR A 217 16.50 -7.80 0.19
CA TYR A 217 16.82 -8.52 -1.04
C TYR A 217 18.31 -8.77 -1.10
N PRO A 218 18.79 -9.93 -1.57
CA PRO A 218 20.21 -10.26 -1.65
C PRO A 218 21.07 -9.32 -2.51
N SER A 219 20.45 -8.37 -3.22
CA SER A 219 21.12 -7.39 -4.07
C SER A 219 21.72 -6.18 -3.31
N ASP A 220 21.42 -6.01 -2.02
CA ASP A 220 21.91 -4.86 -1.26
C ASP A 220 23.28 -5.08 -0.61
N VAL A 221 23.98 -6.20 -0.90
CA VAL A 221 25.29 -6.54 -0.32
C VAL A 221 26.46 -6.06 -1.17
N LEU A 222 26.23 -5.33 -2.28
CA LEU A 222 27.28 -4.89 -3.20
C LEU A 222 27.35 -3.38 -3.36
N SER A 223 27.56 -2.63 -2.29
CA SER A 223 28.05 -1.25 -2.38
C SER A 223 28.54 -0.70 -1.04
N ASP A 224 29.50 -1.39 -0.44
CA ASP A 224 30.43 -0.79 0.52
C ASP A 224 31.84 -1.24 0.14
N GLU A 225 32.29 -0.83 -1.04
CA GLU A 225 33.72 -0.85 -1.37
C GLU A 225 34.31 0.51 -0.98
N GLY A 226 34.90 0.55 0.18
CA GLY A 226 36.32 0.70 0.26
C GLY A 226 36.80 2.14 0.20
N ASP A 227 37.00 2.74 1.33
CA ASP A 227 38.03 3.79 1.48
C ASP A 227 39.35 3.09 1.87
N GLU A 228 40.20 2.80 0.87
CA GLU A 228 41.57 2.38 1.05
C GLU A 228 42.41 3.61 1.38
N THR A 229 42.59 3.90 2.65
CA THR A 229 43.76 4.69 3.08
C THR A 229 44.92 3.75 3.44
N GLY A 230 45.90 3.76 2.56
CA GLY A 230 47.13 3.03 2.70
C GLY A 230 47.91 3.38 3.97
N VAL A 231 48.34 2.35 4.67
CA VAL A 231 49.51 2.42 5.53
C VAL A 231 50.47 1.28 5.16
N ARG A 232 51.50 1.68 4.42
CA ARG A 232 52.76 0.91 4.27
C ARG A 232 53.30 0.58 5.67
N ARG A 233 53.58 -0.68 5.94
CA ARG A 233 54.60 -1.08 6.91
C ARG A 233 55.61 -1.99 6.25
N GLN A 234 56.85 -1.54 6.44
CA GLN A 234 58.11 -2.06 5.96
C GLN A 234 58.36 -3.47 6.48
N GLU A 235 59.01 -4.23 5.60
CA GLU A 235 59.74 -5.44 5.93
C GLU A 235 60.90 -5.14 6.90
N SER A 236 61.09 -6.00 7.86
CA SER A 236 62.42 -6.30 8.39
C SER A 236 62.47 -7.78 8.71
N GLY A 237 63.34 -8.47 7.99
CA GLY A 237 63.64 -9.86 8.20
C GLY A 237 64.40 -10.12 9.49
N ASP A 238 64.32 -11.30 9.98
CA ASP A 238 65.52 -12.02 10.34
C ASP A 238 65.34 -13.54 10.42
N ARG A 239 66.37 -14.22 10.04
CA ARG A 239 66.58 -15.68 10.04
C ARG A 239 66.83 -16.19 11.46
N SER A 240 66.40 -17.40 11.73
CA SER A 240 67.26 -18.50 12.19
C SER A 240 66.50 -19.74 12.60
N LYS A 241 66.74 -20.80 11.88
CA LYS A 241 67.28 -22.13 12.22
C LYS A 241 67.03 -22.68 13.67
N LYS A 242 66.43 -23.82 13.80
CA LYS A 242 67.00 -25.14 14.11
C LYS A 242 65.91 -26.08 14.78
N ASN A 243 65.78 -27.21 14.18
CA ASN A 243 65.86 -28.58 14.74
C ASN A 243 65.24 -28.85 16.14
N PHE A 244 64.27 -29.67 16.26
CA PHE A 244 64.22 -31.14 16.54
C PHE A 244 62.81 -31.65 16.26
#